data_b843a3d5dafd5f9c35a845f5e0f733a6
#
_entry.id   b843a3d5dafd5f9c35a845f5e0f733a6
#
_cell.length_a   1.000
_cell.length_b   1.000
_cell.length_c   1.000
_cell.angle_alpha   90.00
_cell.angle_beta   90.00
_cell.angle_gamma   90.00
#
_symmetry.space_group_name_H-M   'P 1'
#
loop_
_entity.id
_entity.type
_entity.pdbx_description
1 polymer ?
#
loop_
_entity_poly.entity_id
_entity_poly.type
_entity_poly.pdbx_seq_one_letter_code
_entity_poly.pdbx_strand_id
1 'polypeptide(L)'
;MRYPSKAGVDLAGKIPSVVYLETDDQDASAFNRGMATAFAGELEKDLGLGEGSVGVYRMRKEPGADYTSRDSLLNLIVDTDADVVFLFDEVKLGQAEATATAVKVPFTMMLHCFDGMDETEQVRTFSGSSRGYADGKDAGHTVSESFKTQWKTEPYSLTYFDSEKWYKALDKAEAYDWKGAIDQWFTLLDTNDLMKRSCAEYNIAVACYMLGDYALAEQWLDRSDEDTKLPNMSDILRKRIASRK
;
A
#
# COMPACT_ATOMS: atom_id res chain seq x y z
N MET A 1 -9.98 -7.92 -11.46
CA MET A 1 -10.56 -7.17 -10.32
C MET A 1 -9.66 -5.98 -10.01
N ARG A 2 -10.24 -4.83 -9.70
CA ARG A 2 -9.50 -3.67 -9.15
C ARG A 2 -9.79 -3.58 -7.66
N TYR A 3 -8.77 -3.39 -6.86
CA TYR A 3 -8.90 -3.23 -5.42
C TYR A 3 -7.90 -2.17 -4.92
N PRO A 4 -8.22 -1.46 -3.84
CA PRO A 4 -7.25 -0.59 -3.21
C PRO A 4 -6.15 -1.44 -2.56
N SER A 5 -4.89 -1.09 -2.79
CA SER A 5 -3.81 -1.62 -1.94
C SER A 5 -4.01 -1.10 -0.52
N LYS A 6 -3.55 -1.82 0.49
CA LYS A 6 -3.45 -1.20 1.81
C LYS A 6 -2.62 0.08 1.67
N ALA A 7 -3.12 1.19 2.19
CA ALA A 7 -2.29 2.37 2.40
C ALA A 7 -1.06 1.96 3.19
N GLY A 8 0.07 2.59 2.95
CA GLY A 8 1.29 2.28 3.70
C GLY A 8 1.11 2.54 5.20
N VAL A 9 0.24 3.49 5.55
CA VAL A 9 -0.16 3.84 6.92
C VAL A 9 -1.64 4.13 6.91
N ASP A 10 -2.35 3.67 7.92
CA ASP A 10 -3.76 4.00 8.12
C ASP A 10 -3.85 5.36 8.85
N LEU A 11 -4.30 6.37 8.12
CA LEU A 11 -4.49 7.72 8.63
C LEU A 11 -5.97 8.06 8.89
N ALA A 12 -6.88 7.09 8.76
CA ALA A 12 -8.30 7.33 8.97
C ALA A 12 -8.60 7.75 10.42
N GLY A 13 -9.08 8.98 10.59
CA GLY A 13 -9.41 9.53 11.91
C GLY A 13 -8.19 9.86 12.78
N LYS A 14 -6.97 9.87 12.23
CA LYS A 14 -5.73 10.23 12.91
C LYS A 14 -5.23 11.59 12.45
N ILE A 15 -4.57 12.29 13.35
CA ILE A 15 -3.94 13.60 13.09
C ILE A 15 -2.48 13.35 12.70
N PRO A 16 -2.08 13.57 11.43
CA PRO A 16 -0.70 13.45 11.01
C PRO A 16 0.09 14.73 11.26
N SER A 17 1.37 14.59 11.55
CA SER A 17 2.34 15.68 11.52
C SER A 17 3.60 15.28 10.75
N VAL A 18 4.32 16.27 10.27
CA VAL A 18 5.56 16.10 9.53
C VAL A 18 6.69 16.82 10.28
N VAL A 19 7.76 16.12 10.58
CA VAL A 19 8.95 16.68 11.20
C VAL A 19 10.13 16.48 10.25
N TYR A 20 10.96 17.50 10.03
CA TYR A 20 12.16 17.37 9.23
C TYR A 20 13.41 17.76 10.02
N LEU A 21 14.49 16.99 9.83
CA LEU A 21 15.77 17.30 10.44
C LEU A 21 16.51 18.40 9.63
N GLU A 22 16.97 19.41 10.34
CA GLU A 22 17.85 20.46 9.84
C GLU A 22 19.28 20.17 10.29
N THR A 23 20.22 20.20 9.38
CA THR A 23 21.62 19.97 9.60
C THR A 23 22.42 21.26 9.36
N ASP A 24 23.74 21.24 9.56
CA ASP A 24 24.60 22.37 9.22
C ASP A 24 24.76 22.56 7.70
N ASP A 25 24.43 21.57 6.89
CA ASP A 25 24.34 21.68 5.44
C ASP A 25 23.06 22.42 5.07
N GLN A 26 23.21 23.68 4.63
CA GLN A 26 22.06 24.53 4.29
C GLN A 26 21.29 24.06 3.08
N ASP A 27 21.97 23.50 2.07
CA ASP A 27 21.32 23.00 0.84
C ASP A 27 20.51 21.74 1.14
N ALA A 28 21.08 20.80 1.89
CA ALA A 28 20.36 19.60 2.34
C ALA A 28 19.16 19.95 3.23
N SER A 29 19.32 20.92 4.14
CA SER A 29 18.26 21.40 5.03
C SER A 29 17.14 22.09 4.27
N ALA A 30 17.46 22.94 3.29
CA ALA A 30 16.48 23.60 2.44
C ALA A 30 15.71 22.58 1.58
N PHE A 31 16.43 21.60 1.03
CA PHE A 31 15.84 20.50 0.26
C PHE A 31 14.89 19.66 1.13
N ASN A 32 15.32 19.26 2.34
CA ASN A 32 14.51 18.49 3.28
C ASN A 32 13.23 19.24 3.68
N ARG A 33 13.34 20.53 3.98
CA ARG A 33 12.19 21.38 4.26
C ARG A 33 11.21 21.43 3.11
N GLY A 34 11.67 21.64 1.87
CA GLY A 34 10.82 21.68 0.69
C GLY A 34 10.11 20.36 0.46
N MET A 35 10.81 19.25 0.64
CA MET A 35 10.25 17.90 0.53
C MET A 35 9.18 17.63 1.61
N ALA A 36 9.46 17.96 2.88
CA ALA A 36 8.53 17.80 3.99
C ALA A 36 7.27 18.65 3.80
N THR A 37 7.42 19.90 3.34
CA THR A 37 6.29 20.80 3.10
C THR A 37 5.41 20.31 1.95
N ALA A 38 6.00 19.84 0.85
CA ALA A 38 5.25 19.29 -0.27
C ALA A 38 4.52 17.99 0.10
N PHE A 39 5.18 17.14 0.88
CA PHE A 39 4.58 15.92 1.42
C PHE A 39 3.36 16.22 2.28
N ALA A 40 3.46 17.17 3.21
CA ALA A 40 2.33 17.59 4.05
C ALA A 40 1.16 18.09 3.22
N GLY A 41 1.39 18.94 2.22
CA GLY A 41 0.35 19.43 1.33
C GLY A 41 -0.33 18.32 0.49
N GLU A 42 0.40 17.24 0.15
CA GLU A 42 -0.21 16.08 -0.48
C GLU A 42 -1.06 15.25 0.49
N LEU A 43 -0.62 15.10 1.75
CA LEU A 43 -1.44 14.46 2.78
C LEU A 43 -2.74 15.23 3.02
N GLU A 44 -2.70 16.55 3.07
CA GLU A 44 -3.89 17.40 3.20
C GLU A 44 -4.91 17.16 2.09
N LYS A 45 -4.44 17.10 0.84
CA LYS A 45 -5.29 16.80 -0.32
C LYS A 45 -5.90 15.40 -0.23
N ASP A 46 -5.10 14.40 0.11
CA ASP A 46 -5.54 13.01 0.16
C ASP A 46 -6.54 12.76 1.29
N LEU A 47 -6.40 13.45 2.40
CA LEU A 47 -7.30 13.38 3.56
C LEU A 47 -8.49 14.34 3.45
N GLY A 48 -8.54 15.19 2.44
CA GLY A 48 -9.57 16.20 2.28
C GLY A 48 -9.54 17.30 3.36
N LEU A 49 -8.36 17.58 3.90
CA LEU A 49 -8.12 18.60 4.91
C LEU A 49 -7.90 19.98 4.27
N GLY A 50 -8.06 21.04 5.05
CA GLY A 50 -7.71 22.39 4.64
C GLY A 50 -6.19 22.59 4.55
N GLU A 51 -5.76 23.57 3.77
CA GLU A 51 -4.34 23.94 3.67
C GLU A 51 -3.77 24.36 5.04
N GLY A 52 -2.61 23.82 5.40
CA GLY A 52 -1.95 24.08 6.70
C GLY A 52 -2.51 23.25 7.86
N SER A 53 -3.39 22.28 7.59
CA SER A 53 -3.94 21.39 8.62
C SER A 53 -2.93 20.33 9.09
N VAL A 54 -1.98 19.97 8.24
CA VAL A 54 -0.88 19.06 8.60
C VAL A 54 0.32 19.90 9.05
N GLY A 55 0.64 19.84 10.35
CA GLY A 55 1.74 20.60 10.91
C GLY A 55 3.09 20.17 10.31
N VAL A 56 3.95 21.14 9.94
CA VAL A 56 5.32 20.88 9.48
C VAL A 56 6.28 21.51 10.47
N TYR A 57 7.05 20.70 11.16
CA TYR A 57 7.91 21.11 12.26
C TYR A 57 9.38 20.93 11.89
N ARG A 58 10.19 21.89 12.31
CA ARG A 58 11.64 21.85 12.16
C ARG A 58 12.29 21.32 13.43
N MET A 59 13.19 20.37 13.28
CA MET A 59 14.05 19.90 14.36
C MET A 59 15.51 20.04 13.96
N ARG A 60 16.32 20.71 14.78
CA ARG A 60 17.75 20.80 14.54
C ARG A 60 18.44 19.52 14.97
N LYS A 61 19.25 18.95 14.08
CA LYS A 61 20.04 17.77 14.38
C LYS A 61 21.18 18.12 15.34
N GLU A 62 21.22 17.51 16.51
CA GLU A 62 22.30 17.63 17.48
C GLU A 62 23.28 16.46 17.34
N PRO A 63 24.61 16.69 17.51
CA PRO A 63 25.56 15.61 17.43
C PRO A 63 25.33 14.55 18.51
N GLY A 64 25.23 13.29 18.07
CA GLY A 64 25.05 12.14 18.97
C GLY A 64 23.63 11.91 19.46
N ALA A 65 22.65 12.74 19.09
CA ALA A 65 21.25 12.49 19.40
C ALA A 65 20.67 11.45 18.44
N ASP A 66 19.91 10.51 19.00
CA ASP A 66 19.13 9.53 18.24
C ASP A 66 17.67 9.97 18.18
N TYR A 67 17.28 10.53 17.03
CA TYR A 67 15.91 10.98 16.79
C TYR A 67 14.96 9.87 16.32
N THR A 68 15.51 8.70 16.04
CA THR A 68 14.76 7.55 15.50
C THR A 68 14.47 6.49 16.56
N SER A 69 15.00 6.69 17.79
CA SER A 69 14.63 5.82 18.89
C SER A 69 13.14 5.93 19.19
N ARG A 70 12.54 4.84 19.68
CA ARG A 70 11.11 4.80 20.04
C ARG A 70 10.72 5.93 21.00
N ASP A 71 11.55 6.20 22.00
CA ASP A 71 11.29 7.27 22.97
C ASP A 71 11.31 8.64 22.30
N SER A 72 12.23 8.87 21.37
CA SER A 72 12.27 10.12 20.60
C SER A 72 11.04 10.27 19.71
N LEU A 73 10.60 9.23 19.05
CA LEU A 73 9.40 9.25 18.21
C LEU A 73 8.13 9.47 19.04
N LEU A 74 8.03 8.87 20.23
CA LEU A 74 6.93 9.14 21.17
C LEU A 74 6.93 10.59 21.65
N ASN A 75 8.10 11.17 21.93
CA ASN A 75 8.20 12.59 22.28
C ASN A 75 7.72 13.48 21.13
N LEU A 76 8.04 13.14 19.88
CA LEU A 76 7.53 13.89 18.73
C LEU A 76 5.99 13.82 18.61
N ILE A 77 5.36 12.70 18.90
CA ILE A 77 3.89 12.59 18.99
C ILE A 77 3.35 13.61 19.98
N VAL A 78 3.93 13.67 21.19
CA VAL A 78 3.50 14.59 22.24
C VAL A 78 3.77 16.05 21.87
N ASP A 79 4.97 16.34 21.36
CA ASP A 79 5.40 17.71 21.03
C ASP A 79 4.62 18.32 19.86
N THR A 80 4.13 17.47 18.94
CA THR A 80 3.37 17.92 17.77
C THR A 80 1.86 17.78 17.92
N ASP A 81 1.38 17.25 19.05
CA ASP A 81 -0.04 16.97 19.32
C ASP A 81 -0.68 16.14 18.15
N ALA A 82 0.05 15.13 17.70
CA ALA A 82 -0.33 14.31 16.56
C ALA A 82 -0.51 12.83 16.98
N ASP A 83 -1.23 12.07 16.17
CA ASP A 83 -1.35 10.61 16.33
C ASP A 83 -0.29 9.88 15.52
N VAL A 84 0.11 10.46 14.38
CA VAL A 84 1.09 9.89 13.45
C VAL A 84 2.14 10.94 13.09
N VAL A 85 3.42 10.60 13.24
CA VAL A 85 4.55 11.45 12.88
C VAL A 85 5.29 10.88 11.68
N PHE A 86 5.50 11.72 10.67
CA PHE A 86 6.41 11.46 9.56
C PHE A 86 7.70 12.22 9.79
N LEU A 87 8.76 11.52 10.25
CA LEU A 87 10.08 12.10 10.48
C LEU A 87 10.94 11.94 9.23
N PHE A 88 11.20 13.04 8.55
CA PHE A 88 12.17 13.17 7.47
C PHE A 88 13.57 13.30 8.06
N ASP A 89 14.34 12.21 8.01
CA ASP A 89 15.72 12.19 8.49
C ASP A 89 16.63 13.02 7.58
N GLU A 90 17.91 13.06 7.88
CA GLU A 90 18.91 13.79 7.12
C GLU A 90 18.90 13.40 5.64
N VAL A 91 18.77 14.40 4.79
CA VAL A 91 18.91 14.21 3.34
C VAL A 91 20.39 14.27 2.98
N LYS A 92 20.86 13.28 2.24
CA LYS A 92 22.20 13.29 1.62
C LYS A 92 22.04 13.65 0.16
N LEU A 93 22.61 14.80 -0.22
CA LEU A 93 22.67 15.26 -1.59
C LEU A 93 23.95 14.76 -2.25
N GLY A 94 23.82 14.22 -3.47
CA GLY A 94 24.95 13.86 -4.32
C GLY A 94 25.46 15.06 -5.14
N GLN A 95 26.50 14.83 -5.93
CA GLN A 95 27.01 15.85 -6.84
C GLN A 95 26.00 16.15 -7.93
N ALA A 96 25.81 17.44 -8.22
CA ALA A 96 24.93 17.87 -9.28
C ALA A 96 25.46 17.46 -10.66
N GLU A 97 24.60 16.87 -11.44
CA GLU A 97 24.89 16.46 -12.82
C GLU A 97 24.20 17.41 -13.79
N ALA A 98 24.98 18.14 -14.60
CA ALA A 98 24.44 18.98 -15.65
C ALA A 98 24.07 18.11 -16.86
N THR A 99 22.83 18.17 -17.29
CA THR A 99 22.35 17.59 -18.54
C THR A 99 22.08 18.71 -19.54
N ALA A 100 21.85 18.38 -20.82
CA ALA A 100 21.56 19.37 -21.84
C ALA A 100 20.30 20.23 -21.55
N THR A 101 19.42 19.78 -20.66
CA THR A 101 18.11 20.42 -20.39
C THR A 101 17.86 20.75 -18.94
N ALA A 102 18.66 20.22 -17.99
CA ALA A 102 18.46 20.43 -16.56
C ALA A 102 19.70 20.06 -15.75
N VAL A 103 19.79 20.61 -14.56
CA VAL A 103 20.70 20.11 -13.50
C VAL A 103 19.92 19.09 -12.68
N LYS A 104 20.47 17.89 -12.51
CA LYS A 104 19.94 16.85 -11.65
C LYS A 104 20.78 16.74 -10.40
N VAL A 105 20.14 16.67 -9.26
CA VAL A 105 20.79 16.47 -7.96
C VAL A 105 20.31 15.12 -7.40
N PRO A 106 21.20 14.11 -7.33
CA PRO A 106 20.87 12.87 -6.66
C PRO A 106 20.63 13.12 -5.17
N PHE A 107 19.68 12.41 -4.59
CA PHE A 107 19.43 12.46 -3.15
C PHE A 107 19.13 11.07 -2.58
N THR A 108 19.40 10.93 -1.31
CA THR A 108 18.99 9.78 -0.49
C THR A 108 18.52 10.27 0.87
N MET A 109 17.41 9.74 1.35
CA MET A 109 16.86 10.06 2.66
C MET A 109 16.13 8.87 3.26
N MET A 110 15.97 8.84 4.57
CA MET A 110 15.08 7.92 5.27
C MET A 110 13.87 8.67 5.82
N LEU A 111 12.71 8.06 5.70
CA LEU A 111 11.47 8.55 6.27
C LEU A 111 10.99 7.53 7.28
N HIS A 112 10.87 7.96 8.53
CA HIS A 112 10.28 7.20 9.61
C HIS A 112 8.83 7.62 9.76
N CYS A 113 7.92 6.69 9.63
CA CYS A 113 6.51 6.90 9.92
C CYS A 113 6.18 6.15 11.20
N PHE A 114 5.87 6.89 12.25
CA PHE A 114 5.54 6.34 13.54
C PHE A 114 4.07 6.64 13.89
N ASP A 115 3.32 5.59 14.16
CA ASP A 115 1.94 5.65 14.61
C ASP A 115 1.92 5.48 16.13
N GLY A 116 1.63 6.57 16.85
CA GLY A 116 1.60 6.58 18.30
C GLY A 116 0.43 5.83 18.89
N MET A 117 -0.69 5.67 18.17
CA MET A 117 -1.86 4.93 18.65
C MET A 117 -1.65 3.42 18.59
N ASP A 118 -1.05 2.93 17.50
CA ASP A 118 -0.79 1.51 17.29
C ASP A 118 0.64 1.11 17.70
N GLU A 119 1.45 2.07 18.11
CA GLU A 119 2.87 1.94 18.47
C GLU A 119 3.69 1.21 17.39
N THR A 120 3.36 1.46 16.13
CA THR A 120 4.00 0.84 14.98
C THR A 120 4.90 1.82 14.24
N GLU A 121 6.06 1.35 13.78
CA GLU A 121 7.00 2.11 12.98
C GLU A 121 7.18 1.48 11.60
N GLN A 122 7.24 2.33 10.58
CA GLN A 122 7.64 1.97 9.23
C GLN A 122 8.77 2.88 8.78
N VAL A 123 9.89 2.27 8.39
CA VAL A 123 11.04 3.01 7.85
C VAL A 123 11.12 2.75 6.35
N ARG A 124 11.23 3.81 5.57
CA ARG A 124 11.39 3.74 4.11
C ARG A 124 12.59 4.56 3.67
N THR A 125 13.42 3.97 2.83
CA THR A 125 14.52 4.67 2.18
C THR A 125 14.10 5.13 0.80
N PHE A 126 14.30 6.41 0.52
CA PHE A 126 14.05 7.02 -0.77
C PHE A 126 15.35 7.45 -1.40
N SER A 127 15.52 7.17 -2.67
CA SER A 127 16.62 7.66 -3.48
C SER A 127 16.09 8.06 -4.85
N GLY A 128 16.62 9.14 -5.38
CA GLY A 128 16.18 9.67 -6.66
C GLY A 128 17.06 10.82 -7.12
N SER A 129 16.59 11.54 -8.12
CA SER A 129 17.22 12.77 -8.59
C SER A 129 16.17 13.86 -8.71
N SER A 130 16.38 14.99 -8.06
CA SER A 130 15.57 16.19 -8.17
C SER A 130 16.11 17.14 -9.24
N ARG A 131 15.26 17.99 -9.80
CA ARG A 131 15.67 19.06 -10.69
C ARG A 131 16.05 20.32 -9.90
N GLY A 132 17.30 20.73 -10.01
CA GLY A 132 17.81 21.95 -9.35
C GLY A 132 18.16 21.76 -7.86
N TYR A 133 18.98 22.66 -7.35
CA TYR A 133 19.56 22.57 -6.00
C TYR A 133 18.59 22.87 -4.84
N ALA A 134 17.51 23.57 -5.12
CA ALA A 134 16.77 24.24 -4.05
C ALA A 134 15.40 23.66 -3.74
N ASP A 135 14.88 22.75 -4.53
CA ASP A 135 13.48 22.41 -4.42
C ASP A 135 13.27 20.91 -4.22
N GLY A 136 13.20 20.49 -2.97
CA GLY A 136 12.77 19.15 -2.58
C GLY A 136 11.29 18.88 -2.85
N LYS A 137 10.51 19.82 -3.40
CA LYS A 137 9.06 19.68 -3.60
C LYS A 137 8.69 18.52 -4.52
N ASP A 138 9.34 18.38 -5.67
CA ASP A 138 9.12 17.26 -6.59
C ASP A 138 9.41 15.92 -5.90
N ALA A 139 10.44 15.87 -5.06
CA ALA A 139 10.75 14.69 -4.25
C ALA A 139 9.66 14.43 -3.20
N GLY A 140 9.14 15.46 -2.53
CA GLY A 140 8.05 15.36 -1.57
C GLY A 140 6.78 14.78 -2.17
N HIS A 141 6.39 15.25 -3.36
CA HIS A 141 5.27 14.66 -4.12
C HIS A 141 5.51 13.19 -4.44
N THR A 142 6.72 12.84 -4.90
CA THR A 142 7.07 11.44 -5.21
C THR A 142 7.04 10.55 -3.97
N VAL A 143 7.55 11.04 -2.84
CA VAL A 143 7.54 10.32 -1.56
C VAL A 143 6.10 10.08 -1.09
N SER A 144 5.21 11.07 -1.22
CA SER A 144 3.81 10.94 -0.79
C SER A 144 3.07 9.83 -1.54
N GLU A 145 3.34 9.65 -2.83
CA GLU A 145 2.73 8.58 -3.64
C GLU A 145 2.94 7.18 -3.05
N SER A 146 4.04 6.98 -2.32
CA SER A 146 4.34 5.69 -1.67
C SER A 146 3.43 5.37 -0.48
N PHE A 147 2.76 6.38 0.08
CA PHE A 147 1.82 6.26 1.20
C PHE A 147 0.35 6.28 0.76
N LYS A 148 0.09 6.62 -0.49
CA LYS A 148 -1.26 6.64 -1.04
C LYS A 148 -1.79 5.24 -1.29
N THR A 149 -3.08 5.07 -1.08
CA THR A 149 -3.80 3.88 -1.53
C THR A 149 -3.79 3.83 -3.06
N GLN A 150 -3.14 2.83 -3.62
CA GLN A 150 -3.10 2.63 -5.06
C GLN A 150 -4.11 1.57 -5.49
N TRP A 151 -4.80 1.80 -6.60
CA TRP A 151 -5.62 0.78 -7.21
C TRP A 151 -4.77 -0.26 -7.92
N LYS A 152 -4.81 -1.50 -7.43
CA LYS A 152 -4.17 -2.64 -8.06
C LYS A 152 -5.17 -3.42 -8.89
N THR A 153 -4.72 -3.95 -10.03
CA THR A 153 -5.51 -4.87 -10.85
C THR A 153 -4.98 -6.27 -10.66
N GLU A 154 -5.85 -7.18 -10.27
CA GLU A 154 -5.51 -8.58 -10.07
C GLU A 154 -6.30 -9.42 -11.07
N PRO A 155 -5.62 -10.15 -11.99
CA PRO A 155 -6.30 -11.09 -12.86
C PRO A 155 -6.73 -12.31 -12.04
N TYR A 156 -7.87 -12.86 -12.35
CA TYR A 156 -8.34 -14.14 -11.84
C TYR A 156 -8.75 -15.04 -13.00
N SER A 157 -8.65 -16.33 -12.78
CA SER A 157 -9.09 -17.34 -13.75
C SER A 157 -10.26 -18.11 -13.17
N LEU A 158 -11.25 -18.38 -13.99
CA LEU A 158 -12.34 -19.27 -13.69
C LEU A 158 -12.24 -20.48 -14.62
N THR A 159 -12.65 -21.63 -14.12
CA THR A 159 -12.71 -22.87 -14.89
C THR A 159 -14.14 -23.08 -15.40
N TYR A 160 -14.29 -23.71 -16.54
CA TYR A 160 -15.61 -24.05 -17.07
C TYR A 160 -15.55 -25.26 -18.01
N PHE A 161 -16.68 -25.86 -18.22
CA PHE A 161 -16.91 -26.88 -19.23
C PHE A 161 -18.01 -26.39 -20.19
N ASP A 162 -17.95 -26.84 -21.41
CA ASP A 162 -18.91 -26.45 -22.46
C ASP A 162 -20.30 -26.97 -22.16
N SER A 163 -21.06 -26.21 -21.37
CA SER A 163 -22.49 -26.45 -21.11
C SER A 163 -23.18 -25.19 -20.60
N GLU A 164 -24.48 -25.09 -20.86
CA GLU A 164 -25.32 -23.95 -20.47
C GLU A 164 -25.26 -23.63 -18.99
N LYS A 165 -25.17 -24.64 -18.12
CA LYS A 165 -25.10 -24.45 -16.67
C LYS A 165 -23.80 -23.73 -16.25
N TRP A 166 -22.70 -24.10 -16.89
CA TRP A 166 -21.40 -23.44 -16.61
C TRP A 166 -21.38 -22.00 -17.11
N TYR A 167 -21.94 -21.75 -18.29
CA TYR A 167 -22.03 -20.39 -18.84
C TYR A 167 -22.89 -19.48 -17.98
N LYS A 168 -24.03 -19.96 -17.47
CA LYS A 168 -24.85 -19.18 -16.53
C LYS A 168 -24.12 -18.74 -15.29
N ALA A 169 -23.26 -19.59 -14.75
CA ALA A 169 -22.43 -19.24 -13.60
C ALA A 169 -21.36 -18.20 -13.97
N LEU A 170 -20.72 -18.34 -15.14
CA LEU A 170 -19.75 -17.37 -15.64
C LEU A 170 -20.37 -16.01 -15.91
N ASP A 171 -21.55 -15.96 -16.55
CA ASP A 171 -22.27 -14.71 -16.82
C ASP A 171 -22.53 -13.93 -15.52
N LYS A 172 -22.86 -14.65 -14.44
CA LYS A 172 -23.02 -14.06 -13.11
C LYS A 172 -21.70 -13.47 -12.59
N ALA A 173 -20.61 -14.23 -12.70
CA ALA A 173 -19.29 -13.80 -12.26
C ALA A 173 -18.78 -12.60 -13.08
N GLU A 174 -19.00 -12.57 -14.38
CA GLU A 174 -18.65 -11.45 -15.27
C GLU A 174 -19.46 -10.18 -14.95
N ALA A 175 -20.69 -10.35 -14.51
CA ALA A 175 -21.53 -9.26 -14.00
C ALA A 175 -21.19 -8.86 -12.56
N TYR A 176 -20.14 -9.42 -11.94
CA TYR A 176 -19.76 -9.22 -10.54
C TYR A 176 -20.82 -9.67 -9.52
N ASP A 177 -21.83 -10.44 -9.94
CA ASP A 177 -22.80 -11.08 -9.06
C ASP A 177 -22.21 -12.37 -8.48
N TRP A 178 -21.20 -12.21 -7.59
CA TRP A 178 -20.46 -13.33 -7.02
C TRP A 178 -21.35 -14.27 -6.19
N LYS A 179 -22.37 -13.75 -5.51
CA LYS A 179 -23.32 -14.58 -4.76
C LYS A 179 -24.16 -15.43 -5.70
N GLY A 180 -24.71 -14.82 -6.75
CA GLY A 180 -25.45 -15.55 -7.77
C GLY A 180 -24.59 -16.57 -8.54
N ALA A 181 -23.29 -16.27 -8.74
CA ALA A 181 -22.34 -17.20 -9.32
C ALA A 181 -22.10 -18.41 -8.41
N ILE A 182 -21.91 -18.19 -7.10
CA ILE A 182 -21.79 -19.27 -6.11
C ILE A 182 -23.03 -20.19 -6.18
N ASP A 183 -24.24 -19.62 -6.15
CA ASP A 183 -25.47 -20.41 -6.19
C ASP A 183 -25.54 -21.30 -7.45
N GLN A 184 -25.10 -20.80 -8.61
CA GLN A 184 -25.03 -21.58 -9.83
C GLN A 184 -23.97 -22.70 -9.75
N TRP A 185 -22.74 -22.40 -9.27
CA TRP A 185 -21.70 -23.42 -9.12
C TRP A 185 -22.06 -24.48 -8.09
N PHE A 186 -22.80 -24.15 -7.04
CA PHE A 186 -23.33 -25.13 -6.09
C PHE A 186 -24.18 -26.18 -6.77
N THR A 187 -24.96 -25.82 -7.78
CA THR A 187 -25.79 -26.81 -8.54
C THR A 187 -24.93 -27.77 -9.37
N LEU A 188 -23.65 -27.45 -9.61
CA LEU A 188 -22.73 -28.27 -10.40
C LEU A 188 -21.92 -29.24 -9.52
N LEU A 189 -22.03 -29.16 -8.20
CA LEU A 189 -21.33 -30.06 -7.27
C LEU A 189 -21.93 -31.46 -7.25
N ASP A 190 -23.21 -31.60 -7.64
CA ASP A 190 -23.87 -32.91 -7.75
C ASP A 190 -23.41 -33.63 -9.02
N THR A 191 -22.19 -34.13 -8.98
CA THR A 191 -21.56 -34.88 -10.09
C THR A 191 -20.58 -35.91 -9.56
N ASN A 192 -20.48 -37.04 -10.25
CA ASN A 192 -19.48 -38.07 -9.99
C ASN A 192 -18.11 -37.77 -10.67
N ASP A 193 -18.07 -36.74 -11.51
CA ASP A 193 -16.86 -36.32 -12.19
C ASP A 193 -16.03 -35.41 -11.24
N LEU A 194 -15.00 -35.97 -10.64
CA LEU A 194 -14.15 -35.28 -9.66
C LEU A 194 -13.49 -34.02 -10.23
N MET A 195 -13.13 -34.04 -11.52
CA MET A 195 -12.55 -32.86 -12.16
C MET A 195 -13.59 -31.72 -12.27
N LYS A 196 -14.82 -32.04 -12.68
CA LYS A 196 -15.89 -31.02 -12.75
C LYS A 196 -16.22 -30.46 -11.38
N ARG A 197 -16.29 -31.34 -10.36
CA ARG A 197 -16.58 -30.93 -9.00
C ARG A 197 -15.47 -30.02 -8.46
N SER A 198 -14.20 -30.42 -8.59
CA SER A 198 -13.06 -29.62 -8.21
C SER A 198 -13.05 -28.25 -8.90
N CYS A 199 -13.33 -28.18 -10.20
CA CYS A 199 -13.43 -26.93 -10.94
C CYS A 199 -14.55 -26.02 -10.40
N ALA A 200 -15.71 -26.56 -10.04
CA ALA A 200 -16.79 -25.78 -9.45
C ALA A 200 -16.42 -25.28 -8.04
N GLU A 201 -15.81 -26.12 -7.21
CA GLU A 201 -15.33 -25.75 -5.87
C GLU A 201 -14.23 -24.67 -5.93
N TYR A 202 -13.30 -24.78 -6.88
CA TYR A 202 -12.29 -23.74 -7.13
C TYR A 202 -12.95 -22.40 -7.50
N ASN A 203 -13.95 -22.41 -8.39
CA ASN A 203 -14.65 -21.18 -8.76
C ASN A 203 -15.42 -20.57 -7.57
N ILE A 204 -15.99 -21.40 -6.69
CA ILE A 204 -16.61 -20.95 -5.44
C ILE A 204 -15.54 -20.31 -4.54
N ALA A 205 -14.35 -20.92 -4.42
CA ALA A 205 -13.25 -20.34 -3.67
C ALA A 205 -12.84 -18.97 -4.21
N VAL A 206 -12.75 -18.81 -5.54
CA VAL A 206 -12.51 -17.50 -6.19
C VAL A 206 -13.60 -16.50 -5.82
N ALA A 207 -14.86 -16.88 -5.88
CA ALA A 207 -15.97 -15.99 -5.55
C ALA A 207 -15.98 -15.57 -4.08
N CYS A 208 -15.69 -16.50 -3.15
CA CYS A 208 -15.53 -16.18 -1.72
C CYS A 208 -14.37 -15.20 -1.50
N TYR A 209 -13.25 -15.41 -2.19
CA TYR A 209 -12.13 -14.47 -2.17
C TYR A 209 -12.55 -13.07 -2.67
N MET A 210 -13.34 -12.99 -3.75
CA MET A 210 -13.85 -11.73 -4.28
C MET A 210 -14.82 -11.02 -3.34
N LEU A 211 -15.54 -11.77 -2.52
CA LEU A 211 -16.44 -11.25 -1.48
C LEU A 211 -15.69 -10.87 -0.18
N GLY A 212 -14.39 -11.15 -0.09
CA GLY A 212 -13.57 -10.86 1.10
C GLY A 212 -13.65 -11.94 2.19
N ASP A 213 -14.37 -13.03 1.95
CA ASP A 213 -14.41 -14.16 2.89
C ASP A 213 -13.26 -15.12 2.62
N TYR A 214 -12.08 -14.72 3.10
CA TYR A 214 -10.83 -15.46 2.87
C TYR A 214 -10.80 -16.81 3.58
N ALA A 215 -11.47 -16.93 4.74
CA ALA A 215 -11.53 -18.18 5.47
C ALA A 215 -12.37 -19.23 4.72
N LEU A 216 -13.51 -18.82 4.19
CA LEU A 216 -14.37 -19.68 3.39
C LEU A 216 -13.72 -20.01 2.04
N ALA A 217 -13.00 -19.05 1.44
CA ALA A 217 -12.25 -19.30 0.22
C ALA A 217 -11.19 -20.41 0.39
N GLU A 218 -10.47 -20.44 1.51
CA GLU A 218 -9.53 -21.52 1.80
C GLU A 218 -10.22 -22.88 1.95
N GLN A 219 -11.32 -22.93 2.68
CA GLN A 219 -12.07 -24.18 2.87
C GLN A 219 -12.54 -24.78 1.53
N TRP A 220 -13.04 -23.93 0.62
CA TRP A 220 -13.45 -24.38 -0.71
C TRP A 220 -12.27 -24.81 -1.57
N LEU A 221 -11.14 -24.14 -1.42
CA LEU A 221 -9.92 -24.48 -2.13
C LEU A 221 -9.33 -25.81 -1.64
N ASP A 222 -9.42 -26.11 -0.34
CA ASP A 222 -9.02 -27.39 0.24
C ASP A 222 -9.88 -28.53 -0.32
N ARG A 223 -11.20 -28.36 -0.39
CA ARG A 223 -12.11 -29.34 -1.00
C ARG A 223 -11.80 -29.58 -2.46
N SER A 224 -11.59 -28.52 -3.23
CA SER A 224 -11.18 -28.63 -4.63
C SER A 224 -9.90 -29.45 -4.79
N ASP A 225 -8.90 -29.23 -3.94
CA ASP A 225 -7.62 -29.96 -3.99
C ASP A 225 -7.75 -31.43 -3.51
N GLU A 226 -8.72 -31.75 -2.63
CA GLU A 226 -9.05 -33.11 -2.22
C GLU A 226 -9.64 -33.94 -3.37
N ASP A 227 -10.50 -33.33 -4.20
CA ASP A 227 -11.09 -34.00 -5.35
C ASP A 227 -10.08 -34.14 -6.50
N THR A 228 -9.50 -33.02 -6.92
CA THR A 228 -8.46 -32.99 -7.96
C THR A 228 -7.68 -31.69 -7.87
N LYS A 229 -6.42 -31.76 -7.50
CA LYS A 229 -5.59 -30.55 -7.43
C LYS A 229 -5.48 -29.90 -8.82
N LEU A 230 -5.82 -28.61 -8.89
CA LEU A 230 -5.67 -27.77 -10.08
C LEU A 230 -4.29 -27.06 -10.03
N PRO A 231 -3.23 -27.61 -10.66
CA PRO A 231 -1.88 -27.08 -10.54
C PRO A 231 -1.81 -25.61 -10.96
N ASN A 232 -0.98 -24.86 -10.26
CA ASN A 232 -0.77 -23.40 -10.43
C ASN A 232 -1.97 -22.52 -10.04
N MET A 233 -3.22 -22.92 -10.33
CA MET A 233 -4.40 -22.11 -10.03
C MET A 233 -4.65 -22.06 -8.51
N SER A 234 -4.70 -23.23 -7.86
CA SER A 234 -4.86 -23.33 -6.41
C SER A 234 -3.70 -22.64 -5.67
N ASP A 235 -2.46 -22.86 -6.10
CA ASP A 235 -1.28 -22.27 -5.46
C ASP A 235 -1.26 -20.74 -5.58
N ILE A 236 -1.68 -20.19 -6.73
CA ILE A 236 -1.81 -18.75 -6.94
C ILE A 236 -2.88 -18.16 -6.02
N LEU A 237 -4.05 -18.80 -5.95
CA LEU A 237 -5.15 -18.31 -5.11
C LEU A 237 -4.79 -18.36 -3.62
N ARG A 238 -4.11 -19.44 -3.16
CA ARG A 238 -3.60 -19.54 -1.77
C ARG A 238 -2.64 -18.41 -1.42
N LYS A 239 -1.68 -18.10 -2.31
CA LYS A 239 -0.75 -16.99 -2.11
C LYS A 239 -1.47 -15.65 -1.99
N ARG A 240 -2.52 -15.44 -2.80
CA ARG A 240 -3.35 -14.24 -2.74
C ARG A 240 -4.12 -14.14 -1.44
N ILE A 241 -4.77 -15.23 -1.01
CA ILE A 241 -5.49 -15.28 0.26
C ILE A 241 -4.53 -14.94 1.41
N ALA A 242 -3.35 -15.56 1.44
CA ALA A 242 -2.34 -15.30 2.48
C ALA A 242 -1.87 -13.83 2.51
N SER A 243 -1.83 -13.15 1.36
CA SER A 243 -1.45 -11.73 1.28
C SER A 243 -2.56 -10.76 1.72
N ARG A 244 -3.77 -11.27 2.00
CA ARG A 244 -4.95 -10.48 2.38
C ARG A 244 -5.36 -10.64 3.84
N LYS A 245 -4.86 -11.68 4.48
CA LYS A 245 -5.00 -11.90 5.92
C LYS A 245 -3.99 -11.07 6.69
#